data_976854dfd34a447a04d3627e55069910
#
_entry.id   976854dfd34a447a04d3627e55069910
#
_cell.length_a   1.000
_cell.length_b   1.000
_cell.length_c   1.000
_cell.angle_alpha   90.00
_cell.angle_beta   90.00
_cell.angle_gamma   90.00
#
_symmetry.space_group_name_H-M   'P 1'
#
loop_
_entity.id
_entity.type
_entity.pdbx_description
1 polymer ?
#
loop_
_entity_poly.entity_id
_entity_poly.type
_entity_poly.pdbx_seq_one_letter_code
_entity_poly.pdbx_strand_id
1 'polypeptide(L)'
;QYEGVLVNKQSNIASLPVIYGQRKVGGTRIFIGSSGADNIYLYMVLAICEGEIHSIGDVYINDILSTDSKYSGLLTINKYTGTDNQAADSTLVNANIGWNSAHKLSGVAYLAIRFKWDQDAFGSIPTVHAVVQGKKVYDSRTSATASVANSSNPALCLRDYLTNSRYGKGLATGFIDDTLFNAAATKCDALVTSYTGS
;
A
#
# COMPACT_ATOMS: atom_id res chain seq x y z
N GLN A 1 -17.73 -4.70 11.08
CA GLN A 1 -16.45 -4.14 10.66
C GLN A 1 -15.39 -5.18 11.01
N TYR A 2 -14.75 -5.77 10.00
CA TYR A 2 -13.74 -6.80 10.23
C TYR A 2 -12.42 -6.08 10.54
N GLU A 3 -12.06 -5.98 11.79
CA GLU A 3 -10.73 -5.54 12.20
C GLU A 3 -9.80 -6.76 12.14
N GLY A 4 -9.11 -6.90 11.01
CA GLY A 4 -8.01 -7.86 10.92
C GLY A 4 -6.88 -7.44 11.87
N VAL A 5 -6.16 -8.43 12.42
CA VAL A 5 -4.98 -8.15 13.23
C VAL A 5 -3.94 -7.44 12.37
N LEU A 6 -3.72 -6.16 12.65
CA LEU A 6 -2.75 -5.34 11.96
C LEU A 6 -1.40 -5.48 12.68
N VAL A 7 -0.47 -6.21 12.08
CA VAL A 7 0.89 -6.37 12.60
C VAL A 7 1.91 -6.10 11.51
N ASN A 8 3.01 -5.46 11.86
CA ASN A 8 4.16 -5.42 10.99
C ASN A 8 4.89 -6.77 11.05
N LYS A 9 4.86 -7.50 9.98
CA LYS A 9 5.63 -8.74 9.86
C LYS A 9 7.08 -8.41 9.56
N GLN A 10 7.99 -9.20 10.11
CA GLN A 10 9.38 -9.26 9.67
C GLN A 10 9.58 -10.62 9.02
N SER A 11 9.82 -10.62 7.71
CA SER A 11 10.04 -11.85 6.96
C SER A 11 10.76 -11.55 5.65
N ASN A 12 11.73 -12.36 5.32
CA ASN A 12 12.44 -12.33 4.04
C ASN A 12 11.83 -13.28 2.99
N ILE A 13 10.79 -14.04 3.37
CA ILE A 13 10.10 -15.00 2.50
C ILE A 13 8.58 -14.79 2.45
N ALA A 14 8.05 -13.76 3.12
CA ALA A 14 6.62 -13.48 3.08
C ALA A 14 6.21 -12.96 1.70
N SER A 15 5.14 -13.53 1.14
CA SER A 15 4.53 -13.00 -0.06
C SER A 15 3.95 -11.61 0.20
N LEU A 16 4.15 -10.69 -0.73
CA LEU A 16 3.49 -9.39 -0.69
C LEU A 16 2.03 -9.55 -1.15
N PRO A 17 1.08 -8.94 -0.44
CA PRO A 17 -0.31 -8.98 -0.87
C PRO A 17 -0.54 -8.11 -2.11
N VAL A 18 -1.56 -8.44 -2.89
CA VAL A 18 -2.20 -7.52 -3.83
C VAL A 18 -3.43 -6.93 -3.15
N ILE A 19 -3.57 -5.62 -3.20
CA ILE A 19 -4.65 -4.91 -2.51
C ILE A 19 -5.58 -4.29 -3.54
N TYR A 20 -6.86 -4.60 -3.46
CA TYR A 20 -7.92 -3.95 -4.22
C TYR A 20 -8.79 -3.08 -3.31
N GLY A 21 -9.30 -1.98 -3.85
CA GLY A 21 -10.12 -1.02 -3.10
C GLY A 21 -9.32 -0.31 -2.01
N GLN A 22 -9.99 0.11 -0.95
CA GLN A 22 -9.38 0.83 0.16
C GLN A 22 -9.22 -0.08 1.38
N ARG A 23 -8.01 -0.10 1.98
CA ARG A 23 -7.71 -0.89 3.18
C ARG A 23 -6.72 -0.17 4.09
N LYS A 24 -6.89 -0.32 5.41
CA LYS A 24 -5.84 -0.06 6.41
C LYS A 24 -5.00 -1.33 6.55
N VAL A 25 -3.70 -1.22 6.32
CA VAL A 25 -2.77 -2.37 6.29
C VAL A 25 -1.49 -2.05 7.04
N GLY A 26 -0.91 -3.05 7.67
CA GLY A 26 0.49 -3.04 8.10
C GLY A 26 1.36 -3.57 6.96
N GLY A 27 2.60 -3.10 6.87
CA GLY A 27 3.57 -3.59 5.88
C GLY A 27 4.45 -4.70 6.43
N THR A 28 5.14 -5.39 5.53
CA THR A 28 6.26 -6.27 5.88
C THR A 28 7.51 -5.42 6.06
N ARG A 29 8.13 -5.46 7.24
CA ARG A 29 9.39 -4.76 7.49
C ARG A 29 10.52 -5.46 6.75
N ILE A 30 11.07 -4.81 5.74
CA ILE A 30 12.14 -5.34 4.88
C ILE A 30 13.50 -4.72 5.19
N PHE A 31 13.52 -3.59 5.89
CA PHE A 31 14.75 -2.93 6.30
C PHE A 31 14.55 -2.20 7.63
N ILE A 32 15.58 -2.22 8.46
CA ILE A 32 15.70 -1.43 9.67
C ILE A 32 17.17 -1.03 9.82
N GLY A 33 17.43 0.21 10.21
CA GLY A 33 18.77 0.74 10.44
C GLY A 33 18.72 1.93 11.38
N SER A 34 19.88 2.34 11.88
CA SER A 34 19.99 3.51 12.74
C SER A 34 21.18 4.38 12.37
N SER A 35 21.12 5.66 12.70
CA SER A 35 22.21 6.60 12.52
C SER A 35 22.15 7.77 13.53
N GLY A 36 23.13 8.65 13.44
CA GLY A 36 23.27 9.80 14.33
C GLY A 36 23.99 9.44 15.63
N ALA A 37 24.32 10.46 16.41
CA ALA A 37 24.90 10.25 17.74
C ALA A 37 23.93 9.42 18.59
N ASP A 38 24.44 8.45 19.31
CA ASP A 38 23.65 7.52 20.15
C ASP A 38 22.50 6.82 19.43
N ASN A 39 22.62 6.66 18.09
CA ASN A 39 21.58 6.06 17.25
C ASN A 39 20.21 6.76 17.36
N ILE A 40 20.21 8.07 17.50
CA ILE A 40 18.98 8.86 17.69
C ILE A 40 17.97 8.73 16.54
N TYR A 41 18.42 8.35 15.34
CA TYR A 41 17.54 8.13 14.19
C TYR A 41 17.36 6.65 13.92
N LEU A 42 16.10 6.20 13.92
CA LEU A 42 15.70 4.87 13.47
C LEU A 42 15.09 5.00 12.07
N TYR A 43 15.52 4.16 11.16
CA TYR A 43 14.98 4.07 9.79
C TYR A 43 14.30 2.74 9.61
N MET A 44 13.13 2.76 8.97
CA MET A 44 12.35 1.57 8.71
C MET A 44 11.78 1.62 7.30
N VAL A 45 11.86 0.50 6.56
CA VAL A 45 11.15 0.34 5.29
C VAL A 45 10.12 -0.77 5.44
N LEU A 46 8.89 -0.43 5.07
CA LEU A 46 7.75 -1.32 5.09
C LEU A 46 7.23 -1.52 3.67
N ALA A 47 7.42 -2.72 3.12
CA ALA A 47 6.78 -3.12 1.87
C ALA A 47 5.28 -3.35 2.15
N ILE A 48 4.43 -2.63 1.45
CA ILE A 48 2.98 -2.64 1.67
C ILE A 48 2.30 -3.68 0.80
N CYS A 49 2.55 -3.63 -0.52
CA CYS A 49 1.92 -4.55 -1.46
C CYS A 49 2.67 -4.61 -2.79
N GLU A 50 2.33 -5.60 -3.56
CA GLU A 50 2.80 -5.87 -4.92
C GLU A 50 2.12 -4.94 -5.92
N GLY A 51 2.90 -4.42 -6.85
CA GLY A 51 2.45 -3.62 -7.99
C GLY A 51 2.17 -2.16 -7.66
N GLU A 52 1.89 -1.40 -8.71
CA GLU A 52 1.50 -0.01 -8.57
C GLU A 52 0.09 0.10 -7.98
N ILE A 53 -0.05 0.96 -6.97
CA ILE A 53 -1.32 1.32 -6.35
C ILE A 53 -1.69 2.77 -6.63
N HIS A 54 -2.95 3.12 -6.36
CA HIS A 54 -3.43 4.48 -6.60
C HIS A 54 -2.78 5.48 -5.62
N SER A 55 -2.82 5.20 -4.32
CA SER A 55 -2.22 6.10 -3.32
C SER A 55 -2.02 5.44 -1.96
N ILE A 56 -1.13 6.05 -1.17
CA ILE A 56 -0.99 5.81 0.27
C ILE A 56 -1.49 7.06 1.00
N GLY A 57 -2.58 6.93 1.72
CA GLY A 57 -3.24 7.99 2.49
C GLY A 57 -2.64 8.16 3.88
N ASP A 58 -3.50 8.11 4.89
CA ASP A 58 -3.13 8.29 6.28
C ASP A 58 -2.20 7.18 6.78
N VAL A 59 -1.19 7.58 7.53
CA VAL A 59 -0.25 6.69 8.21
C VAL A 59 -0.45 6.81 9.71
N TYR A 60 -0.49 5.68 10.38
CA TYR A 60 -0.67 5.59 11.83
C TYR A 60 0.55 4.95 12.47
N ILE A 61 0.99 5.52 13.56
CA ILE A 61 2.09 5.05 14.39
C ILE A 61 1.50 4.66 15.75
N ASN A 62 1.58 3.39 16.12
CA ASN A 62 0.91 2.86 17.33
C ASN A 62 -0.57 3.27 17.42
N ASP A 63 -1.28 3.16 16.27
CA ASP A 63 -2.70 3.53 16.08
C ASP A 63 -3.03 5.04 16.24
N ILE A 64 -2.05 5.90 16.45
CA ILE A 64 -2.20 7.35 16.45
C ILE A 64 -1.80 7.88 15.07
N LEU A 65 -2.53 8.85 14.54
CA LEU A 65 -2.24 9.45 13.25
C LEU A 65 -0.84 10.08 13.24
N SER A 66 -0.05 9.84 12.20
CA SER A 66 1.33 10.33 12.11
C SER A 66 1.46 11.86 12.09
N THR A 67 0.37 12.56 11.82
CA THR A 67 0.28 14.04 11.87
C THR A 67 -0.14 14.57 13.24
N ASP A 68 -0.36 13.70 14.23
CA ASP A 68 -0.67 14.10 15.59
C ASP A 68 0.47 14.93 16.19
N SER A 69 0.14 15.90 17.03
CA SER A 69 1.09 16.79 17.70
C SER A 69 2.15 16.05 18.51
N LYS A 70 1.82 14.87 19.02
CA LYS A 70 2.76 13.97 19.71
C LYS A 70 4.00 13.66 18.88
N TYR A 71 3.87 13.61 17.56
CA TYR A 71 4.95 13.23 16.63
C TYR A 71 5.57 14.44 15.93
N SER A 72 5.24 15.65 16.35
CA SER A 72 5.73 16.87 15.71
C SER A 72 7.26 16.93 15.69
N GLY A 73 7.85 17.04 14.49
CA GLY A 73 9.31 17.07 14.30
C GLY A 73 10.04 15.74 14.51
N LEU A 74 9.32 14.67 14.86
CA LEU A 74 9.91 13.36 15.13
C LEU A 74 9.86 12.40 13.93
N LEU A 75 9.03 12.66 12.93
CA LEU A 75 8.80 11.75 11.80
C LEU A 75 9.19 12.38 10.47
N THR A 76 9.78 11.57 9.60
CA THR A 76 9.82 11.81 8.16
C THR A 76 9.25 10.56 7.49
N ILE A 77 8.19 10.70 6.71
CA ILE A 77 7.50 9.58 6.05
C ILE A 77 7.46 9.86 4.57
N ASN A 78 8.12 9.01 3.78
CA ASN A 78 8.09 9.04 2.33
C ASN A 78 7.26 7.86 1.82
N LYS A 79 6.36 8.14 0.88
CA LYS A 79 5.37 7.21 0.34
C LYS A 79 5.70 6.90 -1.10
N TYR A 80 5.81 5.62 -1.44
CA TYR A 80 6.12 5.12 -2.78
C TYR A 80 5.01 4.20 -3.24
N THR A 81 4.41 4.51 -4.37
CA THR A 81 3.21 3.82 -4.86
C THR A 81 3.51 2.57 -5.69
N GLY A 82 4.76 2.20 -5.86
CA GLY A 82 5.14 0.98 -6.59
C GLY A 82 5.22 1.16 -8.11
N THR A 83 5.53 2.37 -8.60
CA THR A 83 5.76 2.59 -10.03
C THR A 83 7.06 1.91 -10.49
N ASP A 84 7.12 1.49 -11.74
CA ASP A 84 8.29 0.80 -12.29
C ASP A 84 9.56 1.69 -12.32
N ASN A 85 9.37 3.00 -12.46
CA ASN A 85 10.44 3.98 -12.56
C ASN A 85 10.71 4.74 -11.25
N GLN A 86 10.15 4.29 -10.11
CA GLN A 86 10.39 4.99 -8.83
C GLN A 86 11.86 4.97 -8.45
N ALA A 87 12.31 6.05 -7.82
CA ALA A 87 13.66 6.18 -7.31
C ALA A 87 13.81 5.53 -5.92
N ALA A 88 15.03 5.21 -5.54
CA ALA A 88 15.34 4.86 -4.16
C ALA A 88 15.11 6.07 -3.24
N ASP A 89 14.65 5.81 -2.01
CA ASP A 89 14.41 6.86 -1.02
C ASP A 89 15.70 7.63 -0.68
N SER A 90 15.69 8.92 -0.93
CA SER A 90 16.87 9.79 -0.71
C SER A 90 17.22 9.95 0.76
N THR A 91 16.25 9.92 1.67
CA THR A 91 16.49 10.00 3.12
C THR A 91 17.30 8.80 3.61
N LEU A 92 16.96 7.60 3.11
CA LEU A 92 17.68 6.37 3.44
C LEU A 92 19.07 6.33 2.78
N VAL A 93 19.17 6.72 1.51
CA VAL A 93 20.44 6.77 0.78
C VAL A 93 21.43 7.72 1.48
N ASN A 94 20.97 8.92 1.84
CA ASN A 94 21.79 9.92 2.50
C ASN A 94 22.19 9.57 3.94
N ALA A 95 21.44 8.69 4.59
CA ALA A 95 21.76 8.22 5.94
C ALA A 95 22.95 7.25 5.98
N ASN A 96 23.38 6.72 4.83
CA ASN A 96 24.53 5.81 4.70
C ASN A 96 24.47 4.58 5.62
N ILE A 97 23.29 3.97 5.71
CA ILE A 97 22.96 2.85 6.61
C ILE A 97 22.81 1.50 5.89
N GLY A 98 23.41 1.36 4.70
CA GLY A 98 23.34 0.17 3.89
C GLY A 98 22.23 0.22 2.81
N TRP A 99 21.41 1.26 2.78
CA TRP A 99 20.48 1.53 1.68
C TRP A 99 21.15 2.42 0.63
N ASN A 100 21.04 2.07 -0.65
CA ASN A 100 21.69 2.82 -1.73
C ASN A 100 20.73 3.05 -2.91
N SER A 101 21.21 3.75 -3.93
CA SER A 101 20.41 4.13 -5.11
C SER A 101 19.89 2.95 -5.95
N ALA A 102 20.39 1.73 -5.75
CA ALA A 102 19.87 0.54 -6.41
C ALA A 102 18.61 -0.02 -5.74
N HIS A 103 18.34 0.34 -4.48
CA HIS A 103 17.17 -0.13 -3.72
C HIS A 103 15.90 0.66 -4.09
N LYS A 104 15.50 0.58 -5.36
CA LYS A 104 14.34 1.31 -5.90
C LYS A 104 13.00 0.68 -5.53
N LEU A 105 12.97 -0.62 -5.28
CA LEU A 105 11.74 -1.42 -5.06
C LEU A 105 10.69 -1.20 -6.17
N SER A 106 11.14 -1.13 -7.43
CA SER A 106 10.23 -1.01 -8.59
C SER A 106 9.15 -2.09 -8.54
N GLY A 107 7.90 -1.72 -8.80
CA GLY A 107 6.77 -2.63 -8.71
C GLY A 107 6.33 -3.00 -7.29
N VAL A 108 6.85 -2.34 -6.25
CA VAL A 108 6.44 -2.56 -4.85
C VAL A 108 6.07 -1.22 -4.21
N ALA A 109 4.84 -1.12 -3.70
CA ALA A 109 4.44 0.03 -2.89
C ALA A 109 5.02 -0.10 -1.49
N TYR A 110 5.66 0.97 -0.99
CA TYR A 110 6.32 0.95 0.30
C TYR A 110 6.31 2.29 1.02
N LEU A 111 6.58 2.24 2.32
CA LEU A 111 6.87 3.39 3.16
C LEU A 111 8.35 3.36 3.54
N ALA A 112 9.00 4.51 3.43
CA ALA A 112 10.30 4.77 4.04
C ALA A 112 10.11 5.77 5.18
N ILE A 113 10.47 5.38 6.39
CA ILE A 113 10.18 6.17 7.59
C ILE A 113 11.47 6.38 8.36
N ARG A 114 11.73 7.63 8.72
CA ARG A 114 12.74 7.99 9.70
C ARG A 114 12.04 8.48 10.97
N PHE A 115 12.35 7.85 12.09
CA PHE A 115 11.98 8.27 13.43
C PHE A 115 13.17 8.99 14.08
N LYS A 116 12.96 10.17 14.62
CA LYS A 116 13.88 10.74 15.61
C LYS A 116 13.43 10.20 16.95
N TRP A 117 14.28 9.40 17.60
CA TRP A 117 13.93 8.75 18.85
C TRP A 117 13.61 9.76 19.94
N ASP A 118 12.51 9.56 20.59
CA ASP A 118 12.03 10.29 21.74
C ASP A 118 11.32 9.32 22.66
N GLN A 119 11.74 9.22 23.90
CA GLN A 119 11.26 8.21 24.85
C GLN A 119 9.79 8.41 25.22
N ASP A 120 9.31 9.65 25.25
CA ASP A 120 7.92 9.97 25.59
C ASP A 120 6.98 9.68 24.41
N ALA A 121 7.50 9.80 23.19
CA ALA A 121 6.74 9.49 21.98
C ALA A 121 6.75 7.99 21.63
N PHE A 122 7.89 7.31 21.83
CA PHE A 122 8.11 5.94 21.39
C PHE A 122 8.66 5.06 22.52
N GLY A 123 7.81 4.26 23.15
CA GLY A 123 8.25 3.31 24.20
C GLY A 123 8.99 2.07 23.66
N SER A 124 8.88 1.78 22.35
CA SER A 124 9.49 0.65 21.65
C SER A 124 9.54 0.92 20.16
N ILE A 125 10.07 -0.03 19.36
CA ILE A 125 9.96 0.05 17.88
C ILE A 125 8.47 0.16 17.50
N PRO A 126 8.06 1.27 16.85
CA PRO A 126 6.65 1.52 16.59
C PRO A 126 6.03 0.54 15.61
N THR A 127 4.76 0.22 15.82
CA THR A 127 3.92 -0.43 14.82
C THR A 127 3.37 0.62 13.85
N VAL A 128 3.43 0.34 12.56
CA VAL A 128 3.02 1.27 11.52
C VAL A 128 1.92 0.66 10.67
N HIS A 129 0.87 1.45 10.43
CA HIS A 129 -0.22 1.10 9.52
C HIS A 129 -0.45 2.25 8.53
N ALA A 130 -0.92 1.91 7.34
CA ALA A 130 -1.30 2.91 6.35
C ALA A 130 -2.67 2.59 5.75
N VAL A 131 -3.46 3.62 5.47
CA VAL A 131 -4.65 3.50 4.63
C VAL A 131 -4.19 3.61 3.18
N VAL A 132 -4.43 2.57 2.41
CA VAL A 132 -4.05 2.54 0.99
C VAL A 132 -5.27 2.44 0.11
N GLN A 133 -5.23 3.13 -1.02
CA GLN A 133 -6.10 2.89 -2.16
C GLN A 133 -5.32 1.99 -3.12
N GLY A 134 -5.80 0.77 -3.26
CA GLY A 134 -5.07 -0.32 -3.86
C GLY A 134 -4.89 -0.19 -5.37
N LYS A 135 -4.76 -1.34 -6.00
CA LYS A 135 -4.44 -1.44 -7.42
C LYS A 135 -5.45 -0.72 -8.30
N LYS A 136 -4.94 -0.02 -9.31
CA LYS A 136 -5.76 0.49 -10.41
C LYS A 136 -6.17 -0.67 -11.29
N VAL A 137 -7.45 -0.76 -11.64
CA VAL A 137 -8.03 -1.84 -12.45
C VAL A 137 -8.62 -1.29 -13.73
N TYR A 138 -8.63 -2.14 -14.76
CA TYR A 138 -9.21 -1.79 -16.06
C TYR A 138 -10.74 -1.83 -16.00
N ASP A 139 -11.37 -0.76 -16.49
CA ASP A 139 -12.82 -0.66 -16.65
C ASP A 139 -13.16 -0.44 -18.13
N SER A 140 -13.68 -1.45 -18.79
CA SER A 140 -14.04 -1.39 -20.22
C SER A 140 -15.31 -0.58 -20.50
N ARG A 141 -16.06 -0.16 -19.46
CA ARG A 141 -17.27 0.68 -19.60
C ARG A 141 -16.95 2.15 -19.90
N THR A 142 -15.75 2.61 -19.55
CA THR A 142 -15.37 4.02 -19.52
C THR A 142 -14.67 4.54 -20.77
N SER A 143 -14.73 3.87 -21.88
CA SER A 143 -14.23 4.21 -23.20
C SER A 143 -13.01 3.43 -23.71
N ALA A 144 -12.77 3.54 -25.03
CA ALA A 144 -11.80 2.76 -25.80
C ALA A 144 -10.32 2.94 -25.43
N THR A 145 -9.98 3.88 -24.57
CA THR A 145 -8.64 4.05 -24.01
C THR A 145 -8.66 3.63 -22.55
N ALA A 146 -8.45 2.35 -22.35
CA ALA A 146 -8.10 1.70 -21.09
C ALA A 146 -8.07 2.64 -19.88
N SER A 147 -9.20 2.92 -19.28
CA SER A 147 -9.26 3.66 -18.03
C SER A 147 -8.81 2.74 -16.89
N VAL A 148 -7.52 2.76 -16.61
CA VAL A 148 -6.98 2.08 -15.44
C VAL A 148 -7.09 3.03 -14.27
N ALA A 149 -8.11 2.84 -13.45
CA ALA A 149 -8.43 3.72 -12.33
C ALA A 149 -8.55 2.95 -11.01
N ASN A 150 -8.49 3.69 -9.92
CA ASN A 150 -8.82 3.12 -8.62
C ASN A 150 -10.29 2.71 -8.60
N SER A 151 -10.54 1.46 -8.21
CA SER A 151 -11.90 0.95 -8.08
C SER A 151 -11.96 -0.09 -6.96
N SER A 152 -13.05 -0.05 -6.21
CA SER A 152 -13.43 -1.09 -5.25
C SER A 152 -14.48 -2.05 -5.81
N ASN A 153 -14.85 -1.90 -7.09
CA ASN A 153 -15.86 -2.73 -7.74
C ASN A 153 -15.38 -4.18 -7.83
N PRO A 154 -16.06 -5.15 -7.20
CA PRO A 154 -15.59 -6.52 -7.12
C PRO A 154 -15.52 -7.24 -8.47
N ALA A 155 -16.39 -6.88 -9.43
CA ALA A 155 -16.33 -7.46 -10.77
C ALA A 155 -15.06 -7.04 -11.52
N LEU A 156 -14.69 -5.74 -11.43
CA LEU A 156 -13.47 -5.24 -12.05
C LEU A 156 -12.21 -5.79 -11.38
N CYS A 157 -12.20 -5.92 -10.06
CA CYS A 157 -11.10 -6.55 -9.31
C CYS A 157 -10.94 -8.03 -9.70
N LEU A 158 -12.04 -8.76 -9.85
CA LEU A 158 -12.01 -10.15 -10.31
C LEU A 158 -11.48 -10.26 -11.74
N ARG A 159 -11.89 -9.36 -12.63
CA ARG A 159 -11.38 -9.32 -14.00
C ARG A 159 -9.86 -9.13 -14.03
N ASP A 160 -9.34 -8.17 -13.24
CA ASP A 160 -7.89 -7.96 -13.12
C ASP A 160 -7.19 -9.23 -12.62
N TYR A 161 -7.70 -9.88 -11.58
CA TYR A 161 -7.14 -11.12 -11.07
C TYR A 161 -7.14 -12.25 -12.12
N LEU A 162 -8.21 -12.39 -12.90
CA LEU A 162 -8.30 -13.43 -13.93
C LEU A 162 -7.30 -13.21 -15.06
N THR A 163 -7.05 -11.96 -15.45
CA THR A 163 -6.18 -11.63 -16.58
C THR A 163 -4.72 -11.40 -16.21
N ASN A 164 -4.41 -11.12 -14.95
CA ASN A 164 -3.04 -10.86 -14.52
C ASN A 164 -2.20 -12.14 -14.51
N SER A 165 -1.06 -12.14 -15.23
CA SER A 165 -0.17 -13.30 -15.35
C SER A 165 0.79 -13.46 -14.18
N ARG A 166 1.01 -12.42 -13.36
CA ARG A 166 1.99 -12.46 -12.28
C ARG A 166 1.40 -13.01 -10.97
N TYR A 167 0.25 -12.50 -10.57
CA TYR A 167 -0.39 -12.88 -9.29
C TYR A 167 -1.79 -13.49 -9.46
N GLY A 168 -2.32 -13.50 -10.68
CA GLY A 168 -3.64 -14.00 -11.02
C GLY A 168 -3.62 -15.29 -11.82
N LYS A 169 -4.66 -15.50 -12.61
CA LYS A 169 -4.82 -16.69 -13.43
C LYS A 169 -4.12 -16.60 -14.78
N GLY A 170 -3.75 -15.40 -15.24
CA GLY A 170 -3.10 -15.21 -16.54
C GLY A 170 -3.95 -15.58 -17.75
N LEU A 171 -5.28 -15.52 -17.64
CA LEU A 171 -6.15 -15.79 -18.78
C LEU A 171 -5.97 -14.70 -19.84
N ALA A 172 -5.87 -15.11 -21.10
CA ALA A 172 -5.88 -14.16 -22.21
C ALA A 172 -7.24 -13.42 -22.23
N THR A 173 -7.21 -12.13 -22.58
CA THR A 173 -8.41 -11.28 -22.59
C THR A 173 -9.53 -11.81 -23.50
N GLY A 174 -9.19 -12.57 -24.54
CA GLY A 174 -10.18 -13.23 -25.41
C GLY A 174 -11.04 -14.31 -24.73
N PHE A 175 -10.66 -14.78 -23.53
CA PHE A 175 -11.48 -15.67 -22.70
C PHE A 175 -12.38 -14.93 -21.71
N ILE A 176 -12.33 -13.59 -21.71
CA ILE A 176 -13.12 -12.74 -20.84
C ILE A 176 -14.29 -12.16 -21.64
N ASP A 177 -15.51 -12.44 -21.22
CA ASP A 177 -16.68 -11.79 -21.76
C ASP A 177 -16.87 -10.42 -21.08
N ASP A 178 -16.31 -9.37 -21.70
CA ASP A 178 -16.39 -8.00 -21.17
C ASP A 178 -17.85 -7.49 -21.11
N THR A 179 -18.78 -8.02 -21.91
CA THR A 179 -20.19 -7.66 -21.82
C THR A 179 -20.80 -8.10 -20.51
N LEU A 180 -20.52 -9.33 -20.10
CA LEU A 180 -21.00 -9.86 -18.82
C LEU A 180 -20.30 -9.19 -17.64
N PHE A 181 -18.98 -8.94 -17.72
CA PHE A 181 -18.25 -8.19 -16.69
C PHE A 181 -18.78 -6.79 -16.52
N ASN A 182 -19.07 -6.09 -17.62
CA ASN A 182 -19.65 -4.73 -17.61
C ASN A 182 -21.03 -4.72 -16.95
N ALA A 183 -21.87 -5.70 -17.28
CA ALA A 183 -23.20 -5.84 -16.67
C ALA A 183 -23.06 -6.10 -15.15
N ALA A 184 -22.17 -7.00 -14.75
CA ALA A 184 -21.90 -7.28 -13.35
C ALA A 184 -21.34 -6.05 -12.61
N ALA A 185 -20.37 -5.35 -13.20
CA ALA A 185 -19.78 -4.14 -12.63
C ALA A 185 -20.83 -3.03 -12.46
N THR A 186 -21.71 -2.85 -13.42
CA THR A 186 -22.82 -1.89 -13.32
C THR A 186 -23.76 -2.23 -12.16
N LYS A 187 -24.06 -3.50 -11.96
CA LYS A 187 -24.87 -3.92 -10.80
C LYS A 187 -24.13 -3.70 -9.47
N CYS A 188 -22.82 -3.95 -9.43
CA CYS A 188 -22.01 -3.72 -8.22
C CYS A 188 -21.90 -2.23 -7.86
N ASP A 189 -21.96 -1.34 -8.84
CA ASP A 189 -21.94 0.11 -8.60
C ASP A 189 -23.33 0.68 -8.27
N ALA A 190 -24.40 -0.10 -8.45
CA ALA A 190 -25.74 0.36 -8.11
C ALA A 190 -25.83 0.59 -6.59
N LEU A 191 -26.33 1.78 -6.23
CA LEU A 191 -26.61 2.10 -4.83
C LEU A 191 -27.71 1.20 -4.30
N VAL A 192 -27.39 0.40 -3.30
CA VAL A 192 -28.37 -0.39 -2.55
C VAL A 192 -28.84 0.46 -1.38
N THR A 193 -30.13 0.79 -1.35
CA THR A 193 -30.74 1.42 -0.18
C THR A 193 -30.66 0.44 0.98
N SER A 194 -29.89 0.75 2.01
CA SER A 194 -29.88 -0.07 3.22
C SER A 194 -31.29 -0.04 3.83
N TYR A 195 -31.86 -1.23 4.09
CA TYR A 195 -33.08 -1.34 4.84
C TYR A 195 -32.80 -0.87 6.29
N THR A 196 -33.24 0.34 6.59
CA THR A 196 -33.33 0.79 7.99
C THR A 196 -34.63 0.17 8.53
N GLY A 197 -34.51 -0.99 9.15
CA GLY A 197 -35.62 -1.62 9.85
C GLY A 197 -36.17 -0.64 10.90
N SER A 198 -37.47 -0.42 10.82
CA SER A 198 -38.25 0.28 11.86
C SER A 198 -38.45 -0.62 13.07
#